data_fc81265ff5e9ad751804b924d00c3969
#
_entry.id   fc81265ff5e9ad751804b924d00c3969
#
_cell.length_a   1.000
_cell.length_b   1.000
_cell.length_c   1.000
_cell.angle_alpha   90.00
_cell.angle_beta   90.00
_cell.angle_gamma   90.00
#
_symmetry.space_group_name_H-M   'P 1'
#
loop_
_entity.id
_entity.type
_entity.pdbx_description
1 polymer ?
#
loop_
_entity_poly.entity_id
_entity_poly.type
_entity_poly.pdbx_seq_one_letter_code
_entity_poly.pdbx_strand_id
1 'polypeptide(L)'
;VIKDRFNFTFYGSRVKETDRRTRIRSRLIASSLSELISQSSTVYIMGHRMADLDALGAAVGLLCLCRIKGCRAKIVIDLQKNVCQSLIAELRAIPDYADLFISGQDALVEADNRSLLIVVDTNRPGQVESRPLLEAISRVVLIDHHRNAADSISQTVVKLHEPSASSASELVTELLQ
;
A
#
# COMPACT_ATOMS: atom_id res chain seq x y z
N VAL A 1 -26.79 -31.35 -19.03
CA VAL A 1 -26.12 -31.97 -17.86
C VAL A 1 -24.65 -32.24 -18.19
N ILE A 2 -24.34 -32.81 -19.36
CA ILE A 2 -22.96 -33.14 -19.78
C ILE A 2 -22.15 -31.83 -20.08
N LYS A 3 -22.79 -30.79 -20.63
CA LYS A 3 -22.19 -29.49 -20.88
C LYS A 3 -21.74 -28.79 -19.59
N ASP A 4 -22.50 -28.92 -18.52
CA ASP A 4 -22.21 -28.29 -17.25
C ASP A 4 -21.01 -28.96 -16.53
N ARG A 5 -20.86 -30.29 -16.66
CA ARG A 5 -19.69 -31.01 -16.14
C ARG A 5 -18.39 -30.59 -16.86
N PHE A 6 -18.44 -30.40 -18.17
CA PHE A 6 -17.27 -29.97 -18.95
C PHE A 6 -16.88 -28.53 -18.63
N ASN A 7 -17.86 -27.64 -18.49
CA ASN A 7 -17.62 -26.26 -18.11
C ASN A 7 -17.04 -26.15 -16.70
N PHE A 8 -17.53 -26.93 -15.75
CA PHE A 8 -17.05 -26.95 -14.38
C PHE A 8 -15.57 -27.40 -14.26
N THR A 9 -15.19 -28.45 -14.99
CA THR A 9 -13.80 -28.95 -15.02
C THR A 9 -12.85 -27.92 -15.66
N PHE A 10 -13.32 -27.22 -16.68
CA PHE A 10 -12.53 -26.19 -17.37
C PHE A 10 -12.37 -24.92 -16.49
N TYR A 11 -13.39 -24.55 -15.74
CA TYR A 11 -13.31 -23.45 -14.77
C TYR A 11 -12.31 -23.76 -13.64
N GLY A 12 -12.33 -24.94 -13.08
CA GLY A 12 -11.40 -25.35 -12.03
C GLY A 12 -9.93 -25.33 -12.45
N SER A 13 -9.61 -25.66 -13.71
CA SER A 13 -8.24 -25.59 -14.21
C SER A 13 -7.79 -24.15 -14.47
N ARG A 14 -8.68 -23.27 -14.92
CA ARG A 14 -8.38 -21.84 -15.09
C ARG A 14 -8.15 -21.13 -13.77
N VAL A 15 -8.95 -21.40 -12.75
CA VAL A 15 -8.77 -20.83 -11.40
C VAL A 15 -7.40 -21.21 -10.84
N LYS A 16 -7.00 -22.47 -10.91
CA LYS A 16 -5.67 -22.93 -10.45
C LYS A 16 -4.50 -22.28 -11.19
N GLU A 17 -4.63 -22.04 -12.49
CA GLU A 17 -3.58 -21.37 -13.28
C GLU A 17 -3.51 -19.87 -12.96
N THR A 18 -4.65 -19.23 -12.75
CA THR A 18 -4.74 -17.84 -12.32
C THR A 18 -4.11 -17.67 -10.94
N ASP A 19 -4.46 -18.50 -9.96
CA ASP A 19 -3.86 -18.49 -8.61
C ASP A 19 -2.33 -18.65 -8.65
N ARG A 20 -1.82 -19.55 -9.48
CA ARG A 20 -0.38 -19.74 -9.62
C ARG A 20 0.33 -18.52 -10.21
N ARG A 21 -0.26 -17.89 -11.22
CA ARG A 21 0.27 -16.68 -11.84
C ARG A 21 0.24 -15.50 -10.87
N THR A 22 -0.84 -15.36 -10.11
CA THR A 22 -0.99 -14.32 -9.08
C THR A 22 0.09 -14.47 -8.00
N ARG A 23 0.32 -15.66 -7.46
CA ARG A 23 1.37 -15.92 -6.46
C ARG A 23 2.78 -15.63 -6.96
N ILE A 24 3.10 -15.96 -8.21
CA ILE A 24 4.42 -15.63 -8.79
C ILE A 24 4.56 -14.11 -8.91
N ARG A 25 3.52 -13.42 -9.35
CA ARG A 25 3.50 -11.96 -9.47
C ARG A 25 3.66 -11.29 -8.10
N SER A 26 2.91 -11.73 -7.09
CA SER A 26 2.99 -11.20 -5.72
C SER A 26 4.40 -11.37 -5.14
N ARG A 27 5.06 -12.51 -5.35
CA ARG A 27 6.45 -12.74 -4.91
C ARG A 27 7.46 -11.82 -5.61
N LEU A 28 7.32 -11.59 -6.91
CA LEU A 28 8.18 -10.67 -7.65
C LEU A 28 8.02 -9.23 -7.14
N ILE A 29 6.77 -8.81 -6.92
CA ILE A 29 6.46 -7.49 -6.36
C ILE A 29 7.00 -7.36 -4.93
N ALA A 30 6.82 -8.38 -4.09
CA ALA A 30 7.37 -8.40 -2.73
C ALA A 30 8.89 -8.29 -2.72
N SER A 31 9.58 -8.99 -3.61
CA SER A 31 11.03 -8.89 -3.78
C SER A 31 11.47 -7.49 -4.20
N SER A 32 10.83 -6.92 -5.22
CA SER A 32 11.11 -5.56 -5.70
C SER A 32 10.83 -4.50 -4.63
N LEU A 33 9.71 -4.64 -3.90
CA LEU A 33 9.35 -3.75 -2.79
C LEU A 33 10.38 -3.83 -1.67
N SER A 34 10.80 -5.04 -1.29
CA SER A 34 11.81 -5.29 -0.28
C SER A 34 13.16 -4.62 -0.64
N GLU A 35 13.56 -4.70 -1.89
CA GLU A 35 14.78 -4.05 -2.39
C GLU A 35 14.66 -2.52 -2.34
N LEU A 36 13.54 -1.97 -2.82
CA LEU A 36 13.27 -0.53 -2.77
C LEU A 36 13.29 0.02 -1.33
N ILE A 37 12.67 -0.69 -0.39
CA ILE A 37 12.68 -0.33 1.03
C ILE A 37 14.11 -0.30 1.56
N SER A 38 14.90 -1.35 1.30
CA SER A 38 16.29 -1.45 1.80
C SER A 38 17.23 -0.38 1.24
N GLN A 39 16.94 0.17 0.07
CA GLN A 39 17.70 1.24 -0.59
C GLN A 39 17.25 2.65 -0.20
N SER A 40 16.18 2.77 0.58
CA SER A 40 15.57 4.06 0.93
C SER A 40 16.13 4.63 2.23
N SER A 41 16.24 5.96 2.31
CA SER A 41 16.57 6.69 3.54
C SER A 41 15.40 6.65 4.53
N THR A 42 14.19 6.91 4.03
CA THR A 42 12.93 6.87 4.76
C THR A 42 11.82 6.41 3.82
N VAL A 43 10.91 5.61 4.33
CA VAL A 43 9.69 5.19 3.62
C VAL A 43 8.50 5.95 4.20
N TYR A 44 7.81 6.69 3.36
CA TYR A 44 6.54 7.33 3.69
C TYR A 44 5.40 6.48 3.14
N ILE A 45 4.40 6.19 3.97
CA ILE A 45 3.25 5.39 3.61
C ILE A 45 2.01 6.26 3.79
N MET A 46 1.22 6.45 2.74
CA MET A 46 0.00 7.24 2.82
C MET A 46 -1.17 6.57 2.08
N GLY A 47 -2.36 6.71 2.63
CA GLY A 47 -3.61 6.34 1.97
C GLY A 47 -4.32 7.56 1.34
N HIS A 48 -5.64 7.47 1.26
CA HIS A 48 -6.49 8.59 0.89
C HIS A 48 -6.75 9.52 2.09
N ARG A 49 -7.11 10.80 1.82
CA ARG A 49 -7.28 11.87 2.83
C ARG A 49 -8.37 11.62 3.88
N MET A 50 -9.26 10.67 3.66
CA MET A 50 -10.27 10.24 4.63
C MET A 50 -9.95 8.81 5.09
N ALA A 51 -8.68 8.55 5.39
CA ALA A 51 -8.16 7.23 5.68
C ALA A 51 -9.11 6.42 6.58
N ASP A 52 -9.51 5.27 6.09
CA ASP A 52 -10.34 4.30 6.78
C ASP A 52 -9.49 3.12 7.33
N LEU A 53 -10.14 2.10 7.82
CA LEU A 53 -9.46 0.93 8.41
C LEU A 53 -8.66 0.14 7.39
N ASP A 54 -9.04 0.15 6.11
CA ASP A 54 -8.28 -0.54 5.06
C ASP A 54 -6.99 0.20 4.74
N ALA A 55 -7.06 1.51 4.50
CA ALA A 55 -5.89 2.36 4.27
C ALA A 55 -4.92 2.30 5.47
N LEU A 56 -5.44 2.39 6.71
CA LEU A 56 -4.63 2.34 7.92
C LEU A 56 -4.02 0.94 8.14
N GLY A 57 -4.79 -0.12 7.98
CA GLY A 57 -4.33 -1.50 8.12
C GLY A 57 -3.22 -1.85 7.13
N ALA A 58 -3.40 -1.48 5.85
CA ALA A 58 -2.37 -1.61 4.82
C ALA A 58 -1.09 -0.84 5.19
N ALA A 59 -1.23 0.41 5.68
CA ALA A 59 -0.09 1.22 6.08
C ALA A 59 0.67 0.62 7.28
N VAL A 60 -0.02 0.11 8.29
CA VAL A 60 0.60 -0.56 9.45
C VAL A 60 1.29 -1.85 9.05
N GLY A 61 0.69 -2.65 8.15
CA GLY A 61 1.34 -3.85 7.61
C GLY A 61 2.66 -3.54 6.90
N LEU A 62 2.69 -2.52 6.04
CA LEU A 62 3.92 -2.08 5.37
C LEU A 62 4.96 -1.49 6.33
N LEU A 63 4.51 -0.80 7.40
CA LEU A 63 5.39 -0.33 8.45
C LEU A 63 6.12 -1.50 9.12
N CYS A 64 5.42 -2.62 9.40
CA CYS A 64 6.03 -3.83 9.92
C CYS A 64 7.10 -4.38 8.98
N LEU A 65 6.84 -4.39 7.66
CA LEU A 65 7.84 -4.81 6.66
C LEU A 65 9.09 -3.91 6.72
N CYS A 66 8.90 -2.60 6.77
CA CYS A 66 10.02 -1.65 6.88
C CYS A 66 10.85 -1.89 8.14
N ARG A 67 10.20 -2.15 9.28
CA ARG A 67 10.88 -2.48 10.54
C ARG A 67 11.71 -3.77 10.44
N ILE A 68 11.15 -4.83 9.86
CA ILE A 68 11.88 -6.10 9.63
C ILE A 68 13.13 -5.85 8.77
N LYS A 69 13.06 -4.91 7.82
CA LYS A 69 14.18 -4.52 6.95
C LYS A 69 15.14 -3.51 7.61
N GLY A 70 14.87 -3.08 8.83
CA GLY A 70 15.68 -2.05 9.51
C GLY A 70 15.60 -0.66 8.85
N CYS A 71 14.55 -0.42 8.06
CA CYS A 71 14.34 0.85 7.37
C CYS A 71 13.42 1.76 8.19
N ARG A 72 13.77 3.05 8.25
CA ARG A 72 12.92 4.07 8.87
C ARG A 72 11.65 4.25 8.02
N ALA A 73 10.49 4.20 8.68
CA ALA A 73 9.22 4.40 8.01
C ALA A 73 8.26 5.25 8.84
N LYS A 74 7.40 6.01 8.15
CA LYS A 74 6.37 6.85 8.78
C LYS A 74 5.05 6.73 8.01
N ILE A 75 3.94 6.76 8.73
CA ILE A 75 2.59 6.82 8.17
C ILE A 75 2.18 8.28 8.06
N VAL A 76 1.90 8.73 6.85
CA VAL A 76 1.48 10.09 6.56
C VAL A 76 -0.04 10.17 6.64
N ILE A 77 -0.56 10.90 7.61
CA ILE A 77 -1.99 11.03 7.89
C ILE A 77 -2.31 12.33 8.64
N ASP A 78 -3.43 12.96 8.30
CA ASP A 78 -3.99 14.04 9.11
C ASP A 78 -4.69 13.45 10.35
N LEU A 79 -4.08 13.65 11.52
CA LEU A 79 -4.58 13.10 12.78
C LEU A 79 -5.95 13.61 13.19
N GLN A 80 -6.41 14.72 12.62
CA GLN A 80 -7.68 15.37 12.97
C GLN A 80 -8.81 15.05 12.00
N LYS A 81 -8.50 14.69 10.74
CA LYS A 81 -9.47 14.56 9.64
C LYS A 81 -9.66 13.15 9.12
N ASN A 82 -9.21 12.13 9.83
CA ASN A 82 -9.40 10.74 9.44
C ASN A 82 -10.53 10.07 10.24
N VAL A 83 -11.04 8.93 9.76
CA VAL A 83 -12.10 8.19 10.45
C VAL A 83 -11.57 7.17 11.47
N CYS A 84 -10.25 7.01 11.57
CA CYS A 84 -9.58 6.05 12.45
C CYS A 84 -8.99 6.67 13.72
N GLN A 85 -9.46 7.85 14.14
CA GLN A 85 -8.86 8.63 15.23
C GLN A 85 -8.66 7.84 16.52
N SER A 86 -9.65 7.05 16.95
CA SER A 86 -9.56 6.23 18.17
C SER A 86 -8.47 5.17 18.07
N LEU A 87 -8.40 4.44 16.95
CA LEU A 87 -7.38 3.41 16.74
C LEU A 87 -5.97 4.02 16.64
N ILE A 88 -5.83 5.16 15.98
CA ILE A 88 -4.56 5.89 15.91
C ILE A 88 -4.11 6.36 17.30
N ALA A 89 -5.05 6.84 18.12
CA ALA A 89 -4.75 7.24 19.50
C ALA A 89 -4.27 6.05 20.35
N GLU A 90 -4.90 4.89 20.22
CA GLU A 90 -4.46 3.65 20.86
C GLU A 90 -3.08 3.20 20.40
N LEU A 91 -2.82 3.23 19.09
CA LEU A 91 -1.51 2.90 18.53
C LEU A 91 -0.42 3.87 19.06
N ARG A 92 -0.69 5.17 19.08
CA ARG A 92 0.25 6.18 19.59
C ARG A 92 0.51 6.09 21.10
N ALA A 93 -0.38 5.47 21.86
CA ALA A 93 -0.16 5.18 23.28
C ALA A 93 0.91 4.08 23.50
N ILE A 94 1.21 3.28 22.47
CA ILE A 94 2.28 2.28 22.50
C ILE A 94 3.61 3.01 22.14
N PRO A 95 4.64 2.97 23.02
CA PRO A 95 5.89 3.71 22.80
C PRO A 95 6.52 3.48 21.43
N ASP A 96 6.47 2.25 20.93
CA ASP A 96 7.04 1.87 19.64
C ASP A 96 6.33 2.46 18.43
N TYR A 97 5.12 3.00 18.60
CA TYR A 97 4.29 3.57 17.55
C TYR A 97 4.06 5.08 17.71
N ALA A 98 4.50 5.69 18.81
CA ALA A 98 4.20 7.07 19.15
C ALA A 98 4.64 8.07 18.06
N ASP A 99 5.82 7.87 17.49
CA ASP A 99 6.46 8.80 16.54
C ASP A 99 6.34 8.36 15.07
N LEU A 100 5.48 7.37 14.78
CA LEU A 100 5.36 6.82 13.43
C LEU A 100 4.37 7.57 12.54
N PHE A 101 3.53 8.40 13.12
CA PHE A 101 2.53 9.19 12.41
C PHE A 101 3.05 10.60 12.17
N ILE A 102 2.95 11.08 10.94
CA ILE A 102 3.45 12.38 10.52
C ILE A 102 2.44 13.10 9.62
N SER A 103 2.38 14.42 9.68
CA SER A 103 1.57 15.19 8.73
C SER A 103 2.20 15.20 7.33
N GLY A 104 1.37 15.40 6.29
CA GLY A 104 1.88 15.50 4.92
C GLY A 104 2.85 16.68 4.73
N GLN A 105 2.71 17.72 5.54
CA GLN A 105 3.57 18.91 5.49
C GLN A 105 4.94 18.63 6.10
N ASP A 106 4.98 17.99 7.26
CA ASP A 106 6.24 17.62 7.91
C ASP A 106 6.97 16.55 7.09
N ALA A 107 6.25 15.58 6.52
CA ALA A 107 6.81 14.57 5.64
C ALA A 107 7.46 15.22 4.39
N LEU A 108 6.85 16.26 3.83
CA LEU A 108 7.39 16.99 2.68
C LEU A 108 8.71 17.71 3.04
N VAL A 109 8.83 18.25 4.26
CA VAL A 109 10.04 18.91 4.75
C VAL A 109 11.16 17.90 5.03
N GLU A 110 10.82 16.70 5.55
CA GLU A 110 11.81 15.67 5.87
C GLU A 110 12.26 14.83 4.67
N ALA A 111 11.45 14.79 3.59
CA ALA A 111 11.73 13.95 2.43
C ALA A 111 13.01 14.37 1.68
N ASP A 112 13.77 13.39 1.23
CA ASP A 112 14.98 13.56 0.43
C ASP A 112 14.91 12.78 -0.89
N ASN A 113 15.97 12.87 -1.71
CA ASN A 113 16.06 12.20 -3.02
C ASN A 113 16.14 10.67 -2.96
N ARG A 114 16.34 10.09 -1.77
CA ARG A 114 16.35 8.65 -1.50
C ARG A 114 15.10 8.16 -0.81
N SER A 115 14.15 9.06 -0.55
CA SER A 115 12.86 8.70 0.05
C SER A 115 12.03 7.86 -0.89
N LEU A 116 11.26 6.93 -0.33
CA LEU A 116 10.27 6.11 -1.02
C LEU A 116 8.88 6.49 -0.53
N LEU A 117 7.95 6.70 -1.45
CA LEU A 117 6.54 6.87 -1.11
C LEU A 117 5.77 5.61 -1.49
N ILE A 118 5.01 5.05 -0.56
CA ILE A 118 4.07 3.97 -0.83
C ILE A 118 2.66 4.52 -0.65
N VAL A 119 1.91 4.54 -1.74
CA VAL A 119 0.49 4.93 -1.74
C VAL A 119 -0.35 3.68 -1.65
N VAL A 120 -1.26 3.63 -0.68
CA VAL A 120 -2.17 2.50 -0.44
C VAL A 120 -3.63 2.94 -0.55
N ASP A 121 -4.46 2.01 -0.99
CA ASP A 121 -5.93 2.13 -0.98
C ASP A 121 -6.50 3.33 -1.74
N THR A 122 -5.76 3.86 -2.69
CA THR A 122 -6.24 4.82 -3.68
C THR A 122 -5.30 4.92 -4.86
N ASN A 123 -5.84 5.04 -6.06
CA ASN A 123 -5.05 5.30 -7.27
C ASN A 123 -5.22 6.72 -7.83
N ARG A 124 -5.94 7.60 -7.12
CA ARG A 124 -6.26 8.96 -7.59
C ARG A 124 -5.38 10.01 -6.94
N PRO A 125 -4.58 10.79 -7.70
CA PRO A 125 -3.74 11.86 -7.15
C PRO A 125 -4.54 12.91 -6.36
N GLY A 126 -5.79 13.16 -6.76
CA GLY A 126 -6.67 14.10 -6.06
C GLY A 126 -7.25 13.58 -4.73
N GLN A 127 -7.08 12.31 -4.39
CA GLN A 127 -7.61 11.70 -3.18
C GLN A 127 -6.55 11.32 -2.16
N VAL A 128 -5.25 11.31 -2.53
CA VAL A 128 -4.17 10.98 -1.58
C VAL A 128 -4.13 11.96 -0.42
N GLU A 129 -3.60 11.51 0.71
CA GLU A 129 -3.45 12.32 1.93
C GLU A 129 -2.65 13.60 1.67
N SER A 130 -1.53 13.51 0.95
CA SER A 130 -0.70 14.66 0.59
C SER A 130 -0.32 14.63 -0.88
N ARG A 131 -0.99 15.43 -1.69
CA ARG A 131 -0.63 15.61 -3.09
C ARG A 131 0.74 16.25 -3.28
N PRO A 132 1.16 17.28 -2.51
CA PRO A 132 2.51 17.83 -2.61
C PRO A 132 3.60 16.78 -2.36
N LEU A 133 3.41 15.88 -1.41
CA LEU A 133 4.35 14.79 -1.14
C LEU A 133 4.43 13.79 -2.31
N LEU A 134 3.28 13.46 -2.93
CA LEU A 134 3.23 12.61 -4.12
C LEU A 134 4.00 13.24 -5.31
N GLU A 135 3.92 14.55 -5.47
CA GLU A 135 4.61 15.28 -6.54
C GLU A 135 6.10 15.48 -6.26
N ALA A 136 6.52 15.52 -5.00
CA ALA A 136 7.91 15.72 -4.60
C ALA A 136 8.76 14.46 -4.63
N ILE A 137 8.21 13.30 -4.31
CA ILE A 137 8.95 12.04 -4.26
C ILE A 137 8.85 11.32 -5.61
N SER A 138 10.00 11.11 -6.28
CA SER A 138 10.06 10.45 -7.59
C SER A 138 9.90 8.92 -7.54
N ARG A 139 10.20 8.30 -6.39
CA ARG A 139 10.12 6.85 -6.20
C ARG A 139 8.79 6.49 -5.54
N VAL A 140 7.78 6.22 -6.35
CA VAL A 140 6.41 5.94 -5.87
C VAL A 140 6.05 4.47 -6.11
N VAL A 141 5.55 3.81 -5.07
CA VAL A 141 4.90 2.49 -5.14
C VAL A 141 3.40 2.68 -4.94
N LEU A 142 2.60 1.98 -5.73
CA LEU A 142 1.14 1.98 -5.61
C LEU A 142 0.64 0.58 -5.27
N ILE A 143 -0.16 0.45 -4.20
CA ILE A 143 -0.86 -0.77 -3.80
C ILE A 143 -2.35 -0.43 -3.64
N ASP A 144 -3.18 -0.89 -4.57
CA ASP A 144 -4.59 -0.49 -4.64
C ASP A 144 -5.47 -1.59 -5.23
N HIS A 145 -6.71 -1.67 -4.76
CA HIS A 145 -7.72 -2.61 -5.24
C HIS A 145 -8.93 -1.93 -5.92
N HIS A 146 -8.98 -0.62 -5.93
CA HIS A 146 -10.06 0.12 -6.58
C HIS A 146 -9.99 0.02 -8.10
N ARG A 147 -11.10 0.25 -8.79
CA ARG A 147 -11.10 0.36 -10.25
C ARG A 147 -10.19 1.50 -10.70
N ASN A 148 -9.46 1.30 -11.80
CA ASN A 148 -8.61 2.34 -12.37
C ASN A 148 -9.41 3.61 -12.65
N ALA A 149 -8.96 4.72 -12.09
CA ALA A 149 -9.45 6.04 -12.45
C ALA A 149 -8.82 6.49 -13.78
N ALA A 150 -9.50 7.34 -14.51
CA ALA A 150 -8.98 7.93 -15.76
C ALA A 150 -7.72 8.79 -15.50
N ASP A 151 -7.66 9.40 -14.30
CA ASP A 151 -6.56 10.23 -13.79
C ASP A 151 -5.66 9.47 -12.79
N SER A 152 -5.51 8.14 -12.95
CA SER A 152 -4.76 7.33 -11.99
C SER A 152 -3.27 7.70 -11.93
N ILE A 153 -2.67 7.49 -10.75
CA ILE A 153 -1.22 7.64 -10.53
C ILE A 153 -0.49 6.73 -11.52
N SER A 154 0.24 7.35 -12.47
CA SER A 154 0.90 6.65 -13.58
C SER A 154 2.41 6.51 -13.39
N GLN A 155 3.05 7.46 -12.70
CA GLN A 155 4.49 7.44 -12.44
C GLN A 155 4.80 6.63 -11.18
N THR A 156 4.92 5.32 -11.35
CA THR A 156 5.22 4.39 -10.26
C THR A 156 6.40 3.49 -10.63
N VAL A 157 7.30 3.24 -9.66
CA VAL A 157 8.40 2.26 -9.83
C VAL A 157 7.92 0.83 -9.61
N VAL A 158 6.89 0.63 -8.78
CA VAL A 158 6.17 -0.64 -8.59
C VAL A 158 4.68 -0.35 -8.48
N LYS A 159 3.87 -1.16 -9.14
CA LYS A 159 2.41 -1.09 -9.07
C LYS A 159 1.82 -2.46 -8.81
N LEU A 160 1.18 -2.63 -7.65
CA LEU A 160 0.29 -3.73 -7.32
C LEU A 160 -1.15 -3.20 -7.35
N HIS A 161 -1.83 -3.46 -8.44
CA HIS A 161 -3.22 -3.05 -8.64
C HIS A 161 -4.04 -4.28 -8.98
N GLU A 162 -4.96 -4.66 -8.08
CA GLU A 162 -5.73 -5.89 -8.20
C GLU A 162 -7.20 -5.66 -7.79
N PRO A 163 -8.07 -5.27 -8.74
CA PRO A 163 -9.47 -4.99 -8.46
C PRO A 163 -10.31 -6.19 -8.00
N SER A 164 -9.76 -7.40 -8.05
CA SER A 164 -10.41 -8.61 -7.53
C SER A 164 -10.13 -8.88 -6.06
N ALA A 165 -9.15 -8.18 -5.47
CA ALA A 165 -8.88 -8.25 -4.04
C ALA A 165 -9.99 -7.54 -3.25
N SER A 166 -10.26 -8.02 -2.04
CA SER A 166 -11.30 -7.43 -1.18
C SER A 166 -10.87 -6.11 -0.54
N SER A 167 -9.55 -5.91 -0.38
CA SER A 167 -8.98 -4.77 0.31
C SER A 167 -7.49 -4.55 -0.03
N ALA A 168 -6.98 -3.35 0.21
CA ALA A 168 -5.54 -3.07 0.13
C ALA A 168 -4.77 -3.80 1.25
N SER A 169 -5.38 -3.97 2.42
CA SER A 169 -4.83 -4.75 3.54
C SER A 169 -4.64 -6.23 3.18
N GLU A 170 -5.55 -6.83 2.40
CA GLU A 170 -5.38 -8.18 1.85
C GLU A 170 -4.12 -8.25 0.97
N LEU A 171 -3.97 -7.31 0.03
CA LEU A 171 -2.81 -7.25 -0.85
C LEU A 171 -1.50 -7.11 -0.08
N VAL A 172 -1.46 -6.27 0.94
CA VAL A 172 -0.29 -6.12 1.82
C VAL A 172 -0.01 -7.40 2.59
N THR A 173 -1.05 -8.08 3.10
CA THR A 173 -0.89 -9.36 3.80
C THR A 173 -0.27 -10.43 2.91
N GLU A 174 -0.63 -10.49 1.63
CA GLU A 174 0.01 -11.39 0.65
C GLU A 174 1.50 -11.06 0.43
N LEU A 175 1.87 -9.76 0.46
CA LEU A 175 3.27 -9.35 0.30
C LEU A 175 4.14 -9.68 1.52
N LEU A 176 3.54 -9.90 2.69
CA LEU A 176 4.22 -10.22 3.96
C LEU A 176 4.47 -11.73 4.14
N GLN A 177 3.90 -12.60 3.29
CA GLN A 177 4.07 -14.06 3.32
C GLN A 177 5.32 -14.50 2.55
#